data_8b978193ce237b728c28cd3a457e5190
#
_entry.id   8b978193ce237b728c28cd3a457e5190
#
_cell.length_a   1.000
_cell.length_b   1.000
_cell.length_c   1.000
_cell.angle_alpha   90.00
_cell.angle_beta   90.00
_cell.angle_gamma   90.00
#
_symmetry.space_group_name_H-M   'P 1'
#
loop_
_entity.id
_entity.type
_entity.pdbx_description
1 polymer ?
#
loop_
_entity_poly.entity_id
_entity_poly.type
_entity_poly.pdbx_seq_one_letter_code
_entity_poly.pdbx_strand_id
1 'polypeptide(L)'
;MPLLVGKYPMHLNNNVVLVPTRGRPSNAVEVLKAHKEFSCRSDLLFIVDTDDAELVNYRTAVGLEYIVEVDNTTRGMAYPLNVAAKKYANDYEFFTFVGDDHRFRTPDWDVILMRAIGPRPGLAYGNDLLQGENLPTAVMMSAAIVRGLGGMVPPKLKHLYLDNFWKRLGQDLGNFSYLPGIIIEHLHPIAGKAEWDEGYRTVNAREVYSFDALMFDNYIKSEDYAVLVRDLKK
;
A
#
# COMPACT_ATOMS: atom_id res chain seq x y z
N MET A 1 -17.36 0.61 -40.97
CA MET A 1 -17.26 -0.28 -39.80
C MET A 1 -16.22 0.29 -38.85
N PRO A 2 -16.56 0.82 -37.68
CA PRO A 2 -15.56 1.24 -36.72
C PRO A 2 -15.02 0.02 -35.98
N LEU A 3 -13.70 -0.10 -35.96
CA LEU A 3 -12.96 -1.09 -35.21
C LEU A 3 -13.29 -0.95 -33.72
N LEU A 4 -13.86 -2.00 -33.14
CA LEU A 4 -14.03 -2.17 -31.72
C LEU A 4 -12.62 -2.19 -31.09
N VAL A 5 -12.28 -1.11 -30.40
CA VAL A 5 -11.12 -1.04 -29.50
C VAL A 5 -11.34 -2.09 -28.44
N GLY A 6 -10.45 -3.09 -28.41
CA GLY A 6 -10.51 -4.22 -27.52
C GLY A 6 -10.59 -3.79 -26.06
N LYS A 7 -11.58 -4.35 -25.35
CA LYS A 7 -11.59 -4.38 -23.90
C LYS A 7 -10.26 -4.95 -23.45
N TYR A 8 -9.54 -4.23 -22.56
CA TYR A 8 -8.40 -4.77 -21.85
C TYR A 8 -8.79 -6.13 -21.23
N PRO A 9 -7.89 -7.12 -21.22
CA PRO A 9 -8.20 -8.39 -20.59
C PRO A 9 -8.61 -8.11 -19.15
N MET A 10 -9.79 -8.61 -18.74
CA MET A 10 -10.19 -8.60 -17.33
C MET A 10 -9.06 -9.28 -16.57
N HIS A 11 -8.41 -8.56 -15.65
CA HIS A 11 -7.44 -9.15 -14.75
C HIS A 11 -8.12 -10.33 -14.04
N LEU A 12 -7.50 -11.50 -14.06
CA LEU A 12 -7.98 -12.68 -13.32
C LEU A 12 -7.94 -12.44 -11.81
N ASN A 13 -7.13 -11.46 -11.40
CA ASN A 13 -6.91 -11.05 -10.02
C ASN A 13 -7.74 -9.81 -9.67
N ASN A 14 -8.30 -9.83 -8.46
CA ASN A 14 -9.18 -8.76 -7.97
C ASN A 14 -8.42 -7.73 -7.12
N ASN A 15 -7.20 -8.04 -6.71
CA ASN A 15 -6.36 -7.20 -5.86
C ASN A 15 -5.03 -6.87 -6.54
N VAL A 16 -4.52 -5.68 -6.30
CA VAL A 16 -3.14 -5.30 -6.62
C VAL A 16 -2.39 -4.94 -5.34
N VAL A 17 -1.23 -5.57 -5.16
CA VAL A 17 -0.29 -5.24 -4.09
C VAL A 17 0.66 -4.17 -4.60
N LEU A 18 0.68 -3.02 -3.97
CA LEU A 18 1.53 -1.89 -4.29
C LEU A 18 2.66 -1.80 -3.27
N VAL A 19 3.89 -1.88 -3.74
CA VAL A 19 5.12 -1.93 -2.92
C VAL A 19 6.05 -0.77 -3.28
N PRO A 20 5.93 0.40 -2.64
CA PRO A 20 6.94 1.44 -2.79
C PRO A 20 8.30 0.93 -2.28
N THR A 21 9.33 1.11 -3.08
CA THR A 21 10.69 0.65 -2.75
C THR A 21 11.73 1.59 -3.34
N ARG A 22 12.87 1.76 -2.64
CA ARG A 22 13.99 2.57 -3.08
C ARG A 22 15.31 2.01 -2.55
N GLY A 23 16.29 1.78 -3.45
CA GLY A 23 17.65 1.36 -3.08
C GLY A 23 17.76 -0.07 -2.56
N ARG A 24 16.73 -0.92 -2.68
CA ARG A 24 16.66 -2.26 -2.05
C ARG A 24 16.16 -3.36 -3.00
N PRO A 25 16.79 -3.59 -4.17
CA PRO A 25 16.31 -4.59 -5.12
C PRO A 25 16.28 -6.02 -4.56
N SER A 26 17.16 -6.35 -3.61
CA SER A 26 17.13 -7.65 -2.92
C SER A 26 15.86 -7.85 -2.10
N ASN A 27 15.37 -6.81 -1.43
CA ASN A 27 14.11 -6.86 -0.70
C ASN A 27 12.93 -7.10 -1.65
N ALA A 28 12.91 -6.44 -2.80
CA ALA A 28 11.88 -6.65 -3.83
C ALA A 28 11.83 -8.13 -4.30
N VAL A 29 12.98 -8.76 -4.50
CA VAL A 29 13.06 -10.19 -4.83
C VAL A 29 12.40 -11.05 -3.75
N GLU A 30 12.68 -10.78 -2.49
CA GLU A 30 12.13 -11.57 -1.38
C GLU A 30 10.61 -11.32 -1.19
N VAL A 31 10.13 -10.10 -1.41
CA VAL A 31 8.68 -9.82 -1.44
C VAL A 31 8.01 -10.57 -2.59
N LEU A 32 8.60 -10.55 -3.80
CA LEU A 32 8.06 -11.25 -4.97
C LEU A 32 7.99 -12.76 -4.74
N LYS A 33 9.03 -13.36 -4.14
CA LYS A 33 9.02 -14.80 -3.78
C LYS A 33 7.88 -15.11 -2.82
N ALA A 34 7.78 -14.36 -1.73
CA ALA A 34 6.72 -14.56 -0.74
C ALA A 34 5.32 -14.34 -1.36
N HIS A 35 5.16 -13.34 -2.23
CA HIS A 35 3.91 -13.11 -2.94
C HIS A 35 3.54 -14.32 -3.82
N LYS A 36 4.47 -14.84 -4.63
CA LYS A 36 4.22 -16.00 -5.50
C LYS A 36 3.89 -17.26 -4.72
N GLU A 37 4.42 -17.42 -3.51
CA GLU A 37 4.19 -18.58 -2.65
C GLU A 37 2.84 -18.52 -1.91
N PHE A 38 2.44 -17.34 -1.44
CA PHE A 38 1.34 -17.19 -0.48
C PHE A 38 0.09 -16.48 -1.02
N SER A 39 0.16 -15.83 -2.20
CA SER A 39 -1.00 -15.11 -2.78
C SER A 39 -1.75 -15.98 -3.79
N CYS A 40 -3.07 -15.77 -3.87
CA CYS A 40 -3.96 -16.54 -4.75
C CYS A 40 -4.64 -15.67 -5.83
N ARG A 41 -5.04 -14.44 -5.52
CA ARG A 41 -5.85 -13.55 -6.36
C ARG A 41 -5.30 -12.14 -6.45
N SER A 42 -3.98 -11.97 -6.29
CA SER A 42 -3.34 -10.67 -6.30
C SER A 42 -2.28 -10.58 -7.38
N ASP A 43 -2.24 -9.43 -8.08
CA ASP A 43 -1.06 -8.98 -8.80
C ASP A 43 -0.15 -8.20 -7.83
N LEU A 44 1.13 -8.06 -8.18
CA LEU A 44 2.09 -7.31 -7.37
C LEU A 44 2.86 -6.35 -8.26
N LEU A 45 2.99 -5.09 -7.82
CA LEU A 45 3.72 -4.03 -8.51
C LEU A 45 4.65 -3.31 -7.55
N PHE A 46 5.93 -3.27 -7.86
CA PHE A 46 6.91 -2.42 -7.20
C PHE A 46 6.84 -1.01 -7.79
N ILE A 47 6.77 -0.02 -6.92
CA ILE A 47 6.78 1.39 -7.32
C ILE A 47 8.17 1.91 -7.04
N VAL A 48 8.91 2.22 -8.11
CA VAL A 48 10.31 2.64 -8.05
C VAL A 48 10.44 4.06 -8.60
N ASP A 49 11.17 4.90 -7.88
CA ASP A 49 11.44 6.26 -8.33
C ASP A 49 12.36 6.25 -9.57
N THR A 50 12.08 7.11 -10.56
CA THR A 50 12.87 7.18 -11.79
C THR A 50 14.31 7.62 -11.56
N ASP A 51 14.59 8.31 -10.46
CA ASP A 51 15.93 8.74 -10.02
C ASP A 51 16.62 7.74 -9.07
N ASP A 52 16.05 6.56 -8.88
CA ASP A 52 16.68 5.52 -8.04
C ASP A 52 17.92 4.96 -8.77
N ALA A 53 19.07 5.03 -8.13
CA ALA A 53 20.32 4.50 -8.66
C ALA A 53 20.26 2.97 -8.93
N GLU A 54 19.39 2.27 -8.23
CA GLU A 54 19.18 0.82 -8.36
C GLU A 54 18.08 0.44 -9.37
N LEU A 55 17.48 1.39 -10.10
CA LEU A 55 16.35 1.13 -11.01
C LEU A 55 16.64 0.02 -12.02
N VAL A 56 17.84 -0.01 -12.60
CA VAL A 56 18.26 -1.05 -13.54
C VAL A 56 18.34 -2.42 -12.85
N ASN A 57 18.81 -2.44 -11.60
CA ASN A 57 18.91 -3.68 -10.83
C ASN A 57 17.53 -4.22 -10.45
N TYR A 58 16.53 -3.36 -10.14
CA TYR A 58 15.14 -3.80 -9.98
C TYR A 58 14.59 -4.45 -11.24
N ARG A 59 14.75 -3.80 -12.41
CA ARG A 59 14.27 -4.34 -13.70
C ARG A 59 14.85 -5.71 -13.99
N THR A 60 16.12 -5.92 -13.67
CA THR A 60 16.81 -7.20 -13.86
C THR A 60 16.38 -8.25 -12.85
N ALA A 61 16.19 -7.86 -11.59
CA ALA A 61 15.96 -8.77 -10.49
C ALA A 61 14.51 -9.30 -10.42
N VAL A 62 13.52 -8.46 -10.70
CA VAL A 62 12.11 -8.82 -10.58
C VAL A 62 11.38 -8.91 -11.92
N GLY A 63 11.85 -8.24 -12.98
CA GLY A 63 11.21 -8.15 -14.28
C GLY A 63 10.44 -6.83 -14.47
N LEU A 64 10.41 -6.35 -15.72
CA LEU A 64 9.77 -5.08 -16.08
C LEU A 64 8.26 -5.07 -15.83
N GLU A 65 7.62 -6.23 -15.96
CA GLU A 65 6.19 -6.42 -15.75
C GLU A 65 5.74 -6.16 -14.32
N TYR A 66 6.67 -6.21 -13.36
CA TYR A 66 6.41 -5.95 -11.94
C TYR A 66 6.73 -4.50 -11.53
N ILE A 67 7.13 -3.61 -12.45
CA ILE A 67 7.62 -2.29 -12.09
C ILE A 67 6.71 -1.16 -12.61
N VAL A 68 6.39 -0.24 -11.72
CA VAL A 68 5.80 1.06 -12.01
C VAL A 68 6.83 2.13 -11.67
N GLU A 69 7.33 2.80 -12.68
CA GLU A 69 8.27 3.91 -12.50
C GLU A 69 7.52 5.20 -12.29
N VAL A 70 7.94 5.97 -11.27
CA VAL A 70 7.31 7.25 -10.90
C VAL A 70 8.38 8.33 -10.76
N ASP A 71 8.16 9.47 -11.39
CA ASP A 71 8.96 10.67 -11.15
C ASP A 71 8.55 11.29 -9.81
N ASN A 72 9.31 10.96 -8.75
CA ASN A 72 9.00 11.32 -7.37
C ASN A 72 9.86 12.47 -6.88
N THR A 73 9.33 13.68 -6.97
CA THR A 73 9.99 14.88 -6.46
C THR A 73 9.84 15.08 -4.94
N THR A 74 8.95 14.32 -4.28
CA THR A 74 8.62 14.51 -2.85
C THR A 74 9.54 13.77 -1.91
N ARG A 75 10.30 12.80 -2.41
CA ARG A 75 11.21 11.97 -1.63
C ARG A 75 10.55 11.15 -0.52
N GLY A 76 9.24 10.87 -0.63
CA GLY A 76 8.49 10.04 0.29
C GLY A 76 7.66 8.99 -0.45
N MET A 77 7.12 8.00 0.25
CA MET A 77 6.38 6.90 -0.38
C MET A 77 4.91 7.24 -0.69
N ALA A 78 4.33 8.27 -0.06
CA ALA A 78 2.92 8.61 -0.22
C ALA A 78 2.56 9.04 -1.65
N TYR A 79 3.39 9.90 -2.26
CA TYR A 79 3.15 10.38 -3.61
C TYR A 79 3.22 9.26 -4.66
N PRO A 80 4.31 8.47 -4.77
CA PRO A 80 4.38 7.39 -5.75
C PRO A 80 3.31 6.32 -5.52
N LEU A 81 2.97 6.01 -4.27
CA LEU A 81 1.86 5.11 -3.94
C LEU A 81 0.53 5.63 -4.50
N ASN A 82 0.22 6.91 -4.32
CA ASN A 82 -1.01 7.52 -4.85
C ASN A 82 -1.03 7.55 -6.38
N VAL A 83 0.11 7.82 -7.03
CA VAL A 83 0.22 7.81 -8.50
C VAL A 83 -0.10 6.41 -9.04
N ALA A 84 0.49 5.37 -8.47
CA ALA A 84 0.23 4.00 -8.88
C ALA A 84 -1.21 3.58 -8.59
N ALA A 85 -1.72 3.84 -7.39
CA ALA A 85 -3.09 3.50 -7.02
C ALA A 85 -4.13 4.18 -7.94
N LYS A 86 -3.94 5.45 -8.25
CA LYS A 86 -4.81 6.20 -9.16
C LYS A 86 -4.78 5.63 -10.58
N LYS A 87 -3.61 5.23 -11.07
CA LYS A 87 -3.45 4.63 -12.40
C LYS A 87 -4.30 3.38 -12.57
N TYR A 88 -4.37 2.54 -11.55
CA TYR A 88 -5.07 1.24 -11.59
C TYR A 88 -6.43 1.25 -10.89
N ALA A 89 -6.97 2.42 -10.49
CA ALA A 89 -8.16 2.54 -9.65
C ALA A 89 -9.43 1.89 -10.22
N ASN A 90 -9.49 1.67 -11.55
CA ASN A 90 -10.62 1.06 -12.24
C ASN A 90 -10.33 -0.38 -12.73
N ASP A 91 -9.13 -0.89 -12.50
CA ASP A 91 -8.72 -2.20 -12.98
C ASP A 91 -8.87 -3.29 -11.91
N TYR A 92 -8.86 -2.90 -10.62
CA TYR A 92 -8.94 -3.79 -9.47
C TYR A 92 -10.09 -3.42 -8.54
N GLU A 93 -10.54 -4.41 -7.75
CA GLU A 93 -11.56 -4.23 -6.70
C GLU A 93 -10.95 -3.89 -5.34
N PHE A 94 -9.70 -4.32 -5.12
CA PHE A 94 -8.95 -4.11 -3.89
C PHE A 94 -7.53 -3.65 -4.17
N PHE A 95 -6.99 -2.90 -3.22
CA PHE A 95 -5.63 -2.40 -3.20
C PHE A 95 -4.97 -2.76 -1.90
N THR A 96 -3.78 -3.34 -1.97
CA THR A 96 -2.98 -3.68 -0.78
C THR A 96 -1.69 -2.89 -0.78
N PHE A 97 -1.38 -2.25 0.33
CA PHE A 97 -0.07 -1.69 0.60
C PHE A 97 0.77 -2.66 1.43
N VAL A 98 2.02 -2.85 1.06
CA VAL A 98 3.08 -3.41 1.89
C VAL A 98 4.39 -2.67 1.64
N GLY A 99 5.25 -2.56 2.65
CA GLY A 99 6.64 -2.13 2.48
C GLY A 99 7.51 -3.25 1.87
N ASP A 100 8.67 -2.89 1.33
CA ASP A 100 9.64 -3.85 0.79
C ASP A 100 10.30 -4.73 1.88
N ASP A 101 10.07 -4.39 3.14
CA ASP A 101 10.47 -5.12 4.34
C ASP A 101 9.36 -6.01 4.92
N HIS A 102 8.23 -6.16 4.24
CA HIS A 102 7.18 -7.10 4.62
C HIS A 102 7.35 -8.46 3.93
N ARG A 103 6.84 -9.52 4.57
CA ARG A 103 6.82 -10.89 4.03
C ARG A 103 5.49 -11.55 4.31
N PHE A 104 4.81 -12.00 3.27
CA PHE A 104 3.62 -12.83 3.40
C PHE A 104 4.02 -14.19 3.98
N ARG A 105 3.24 -14.68 4.98
CA ARG A 105 3.49 -15.96 5.68
C ARG A 105 2.27 -16.85 5.75
N THR A 106 1.11 -16.37 5.35
CA THR A 106 -0.14 -17.13 5.43
C THR A 106 -0.65 -17.38 4.01
N PRO A 107 -0.88 -18.65 3.61
CA PRO A 107 -1.49 -18.96 2.32
C PRO A 107 -2.87 -18.29 2.15
N ASP A 108 -3.18 -17.88 0.93
CA ASP A 108 -4.47 -17.26 0.55
C ASP A 108 -4.84 -16.01 1.38
N TRP A 109 -3.84 -15.34 1.96
CA TRP A 109 -4.02 -14.16 2.81
C TRP A 109 -4.89 -13.10 2.13
N ASP A 110 -4.72 -12.92 0.83
CA ASP A 110 -5.41 -11.93 0.02
C ASP A 110 -6.91 -12.25 -0.11
N VAL A 111 -7.27 -13.49 -0.39
CA VAL A 111 -8.68 -13.92 -0.46
C VAL A 111 -9.35 -13.80 0.91
N ILE A 112 -8.63 -14.07 1.98
CA ILE A 112 -9.16 -13.98 3.34
C ILE A 112 -9.42 -12.51 3.71
N LEU A 113 -8.48 -11.59 3.42
CA LEU A 113 -8.68 -10.16 3.65
C LEU A 113 -9.79 -9.57 2.79
N MET A 114 -9.88 -9.92 1.48
CA MET A 114 -10.98 -9.50 0.62
C MET A 114 -12.35 -9.91 1.18
N ARG A 115 -12.48 -11.13 1.69
CA ARG A 115 -13.72 -11.62 2.31
C ARG A 115 -14.06 -10.87 3.60
N ALA A 116 -13.05 -10.50 4.39
CA ALA A 116 -13.25 -9.73 5.62
C ALA A 116 -13.75 -8.31 5.34
N ILE A 117 -13.30 -7.67 4.25
CA ILE A 117 -13.80 -6.37 3.80
C ILE A 117 -15.25 -6.52 3.27
N GLY A 118 -15.51 -7.52 2.45
CA GLY A 118 -16.80 -7.74 1.82
C GLY A 118 -17.19 -6.64 0.81
N PRO A 119 -18.48 -6.47 0.50
CA PRO A 119 -18.94 -5.60 -0.60
C PRO A 119 -18.97 -4.10 -0.24
N ARG A 120 -18.90 -3.75 1.04
CA ARG A 120 -18.93 -2.34 1.48
C ARG A 120 -17.51 -1.74 1.49
N PRO A 121 -17.37 -0.42 1.25
CA PRO A 121 -16.08 0.24 1.42
C PRO A 121 -15.49 -0.05 2.81
N GLY A 122 -14.24 -0.52 2.85
CA GLY A 122 -13.60 -0.92 4.09
C GLY A 122 -12.15 -1.30 3.93
N LEU A 123 -11.52 -1.62 5.06
CA LEU A 123 -10.12 -2.02 5.16
C LEU A 123 -9.99 -3.28 6.02
N ALA A 124 -8.99 -4.11 5.67
CA ALA A 124 -8.60 -5.26 6.49
C ALA A 124 -7.09 -5.41 6.51
N TYR A 125 -6.55 -5.96 7.60
CA TYR A 125 -5.13 -6.16 7.78
C TYR A 125 -4.83 -7.38 8.66
N GLY A 126 -3.61 -7.88 8.52
CA GLY A 126 -3.10 -9.01 9.29
C GLY A 126 -2.24 -8.58 10.46
N ASN A 127 -1.63 -9.58 11.09
CA ASN A 127 -0.64 -9.41 12.14
C ASN A 127 0.76 -9.28 11.51
N ASP A 128 1.40 -8.15 11.75
CA ASP A 128 2.75 -7.86 11.24
C ASP A 128 3.87 -8.35 12.19
N LEU A 129 3.51 -8.98 13.30
CA LEU A 129 4.41 -9.44 14.37
C LEU A 129 5.24 -8.32 15.02
N LEU A 130 4.78 -7.06 14.89
CA LEU A 130 5.40 -5.88 15.47
C LEU A 130 4.36 -4.97 16.15
N GLN A 131 3.38 -4.48 15.41
CA GLN A 131 2.31 -3.62 15.88
C GLN A 131 0.99 -4.37 16.16
N GLY A 132 0.80 -5.52 15.49
CA GLY A 132 -0.39 -6.35 15.63
C GLY A 132 -1.67 -5.55 15.38
N GLU A 133 -2.63 -5.64 16.31
CA GLU A 133 -3.91 -4.92 16.21
C GLU A 133 -3.79 -3.39 16.32
N ASN A 134 -2.67 -2.90 16.88
CA ASN A 134 -2.53 -1.48 17.16
C ASN A 134 -2.44 -0.62 15.90
N LEU A 135 -1.81 -1.14 14.83
CA LEU A 135 -1.53 -0.33 13.65
C LEU A 135 -1.44 -1.20 12.38
N PRO A 136 -2.17 -0.86 11.29
CA PRO A 136 -2.17 -1.61 10.02
C PRO A 136 -0.94 -1.23 9.17
N THR A 137 0.25 -1.75 9.50
CA THR A 137 1.50 -1.48 8.75
C THR A 137 1.50 -2.08 7.36
N ALA A 138 0.66 -3.09 7.13
CA ALA A 138 0.28 -3.63 5.83
C ALA A 138 -1.25 -3.68 5.78
N VAL A 139 -1.87 -3.13 4.75
CA VAL A 139 -3.33 -2.97 4.70
C VAL A 139 -3.91 -3.24 3.32
N MET A 140 -5.03 -3.92 3.28
CA MET A 140 -5.89 -4.02 2.11
C MET A 140 -7.10 -3.08 2.25
N MET A 141 -7.46 -2.39 1.17
CA MET A 141 -8.64 -1.54 1.12
C MET A 141 -9.44 -1.75 -0.17
N SER A 142 -10.74 -1.47 -0.14
CA SER A 142 -11.59 -1.50 -1.32
C SER A 142 -11.24 -0.37 -2.30
N ALA A 143 -11.35 -0.62 -3.60
CA ALA A 143 -11.09 0.36 -4.65
C ALA A 143 -12.01 1.59 -4.57
N ALA A 144 -13.17 1.47 -3.94
CA ALA A 144 -14.04 2.62 -3.68
C ALA A 144 -13.33 3.70 -2.85
N ILE A 145 -12.52 3.31 -1.87
CA ILE A 145 -11.69 4.24 -1.08
C ILE A 145 -10.66 4.91 -1.98
N VAL A 146 -9.95 4.13 -2.80
CA VAL A 146 -8.92 4.66 -3.71
C VAL A 146 -9.52 5.66 -4.70
N ARG A 147 -10.68 5.36 -5.28
CA ARG A 147 -11.38 6.28 -6.19
C ARG A 147 -11.88 7.54 -5.47
N GLY A 148 -12.46 7.40 -4.28
CA GLY A 148 -12.96 8.53 -3.51
C GLY A 148 -11.87 9.47 -3.02
N LEU A 149 -10.74 8.92 -2.60
CA LEU A 149 -9.58 9.68 -2.10
C LEU A 149 -8.68 10.20 -3.23
N GLY A 150 -8.71 9.55 -4.41
CA GLY A 150 -7.76 9.80 -5.50
C GLY A 150 -6.38 9.17 -5.25
N GLY A 151 -6.30 8.15 -4.39
CA GLY A 151 -5.09 7.43 -3.98
C GLY A 151 -5.34 6.56 -2.76
N MET A 152 -4.28 6.07 -2.13
CA MET A 152 -4.38 5.27 -0.91
C MET A 152 -4.22 6.08 0.38
N VAL A 153 -3.68 7.31 0.29
CA VAL A 153 -3.39 8.17 1.43
C VAL A 153 -3.68 9.64 1.10
N PRO A 154 -3.87 10.53 2.10
CA PRO A 154 -4.03 11.95 1.87
C PRO A 154 -2.88 12.56 1.05
N PRO A 155 -3.17 13.48 0.11
CA PRO A 155 -2.19 13.95 -0.88
C PRO A 155 -1.02 14.74 -0.30
N LYS A 156 -1.11 15.22 0.93
CA LYS A 156 -0.07 16.03 1.58
C LYS A 156 0.86 15.24 2.50
N LEU A 157 0.55 13.98 2.80
CA LEU A 157 1.47 13.11 3.53
C LEU A 157 2.68 12.78 2.66
N LYS A 158 3.83 12.64 3.30
CA LYS A 158 5.09 12.29 2.62
C LYS A 158 5.45 10.82 2.82
N HIS A 159 5.55 10.40 4.06
CA HIS A 159 6.07 9.06 4.38
C HIS A 159 5.45 8.42 5.61
N LEU A 160 5.23 9.19 6.67
CA LEU A 160 4.71 8.71 7.95
C LEU A 160 3.21 8.98 8.08
N TYR A 161 2.58 8.42 9.13
CA TYR A 161 1.14 8.56 9.40
C TYR A 161 0.19 7.97 8.34
N LEU A 162 0.69 7.18 7.39
CA LEU A 162 -0.14 6.48 6.41
C LEU A 162 -1.01 5.43 7.11
N ASP A 163 -0.40 4.63 7.95
CA ASP A 163 -1.01 3.62 8.79
C ASP A 163 -2.00 4.20 9.82
N ASN A 164 -1.67 5.34 10.44
CA ASN A 164 -2.59 6.08 11.29
C ASN A 164 -3.83 6.55 10.51
N PHE A 165 -3.64 7.01 9.28
CA PHE A 165 -4.74 7.42 8.40
C PHE A 165 -5.63 6.23 8.05
N TRP A 166 -5.08 5.09 7.65
CA TRP A 166 -5.86 3.89 7.34
C TRP A 166 -6.66 3.39 8.54
N LYS A 167 -6.04 3.37 9.72
CA LYS A 167 -6.72 3.02 10.97
C LYS A 167 -7.91 3.96 11.23
N ARG A 168 -7.68 5.27 11.16
CA ARG A 168 -8.72 6.27 11.38
C ARG A 168 -9.86 6.14 10.37
N LEU A 169 -9.54 6.04 9.08
CA LEU A 169 -10.54 5.90 8.04
C LEU A 169 -11.39 4.63 8.20
N GLY A 170 -10.73 3.49 8.46
CA GLY A 170 -11.43 2.23 8.68
C GLY A 170 -12.40 2.26 9.87
N GLN A 171 -11.97 2.88 10.97
CA GLN A 171 -12.81 3.09 12.16
C GLN A 171 -14.01 4.00 11.83
N ASP A 172 -13.77 5.11 11.14
CA ASP A 172 -14.84 6.05 10.78
C ASP A 172 -15.82 5.46 9.74
N LEU A 173 -15.38 4.58 8.86
CA LEU A 173 -16.26 3.83 7.95
C LEU A 173 -17.08 2.75 8.67
N GLY A 174 -16.61 2.27 9.82
CA GLY A 174 -17.24 1.15 10.53
C GLY A 174 -17.07 -0.19 9.80
N ASN A 175 -16.03 -0.31 8.96
CA ASN A 175 -15.63 -1.53 8.26
C ASN A 175 -14.10 -1.65 8.26
N PHE A 176 -13.57 -2.07 9.41
CA PHE A 176 -12.15 -2.18 9.70
C PHE A 176 -11.87 -3.48 10.45
N SER A 177 -11.19 -4.43 9.80
CA SER A 177 -11.01 -5.78 10.32
C SER A 177 -9.54 -6.12 10.55
N TYR A 178 -9.19 -6.48 11.80
CA TYR A 178 -7.91 -7.11 12.14
C TYR A 178 -8.06 -8.63 12.16
N LEU A 179 -7.19 -9.33 11.45
CA LEU A 179 -7.18 -10.79 11.38
C LEU A 179 -5.87 -11.33 11.97
N PRO A 180 -5.83 -11.71 13.25
CA PRO A 180 -4.60 -12.12 13.94
C PRO A 180 -3.95 -13.38 13.36
N GLY A 181 -4.73 -14.24 12.68
CA GLY A 181 -4.23 -15.45 12.03
C GLY A 181 -3.61 -15.22 10.65
N ILE A 182 -3.73 -14.01 10.09
CA ILE A 182 -3.08 -13.63 8.82
C ILE A 182 -1.77 -12.95 9.15
N ILE A 183 -0.65 -13.60 8.82
CA ILE A 183 0.68 -13.06 9.09
C ILE A 183 1.24 -12.40 7.83
N ILE A 184 1.46 -11.09 7.90
CA ILE A 184 2.24 -10.31 6.94
C ILE A 184 3.37 -9.67 7.74
N GLU A 185 4.45 -10.43 7.92
CA GLU A 185 5.53 -10.11 8.85
C GLU A 185 6.30 -8.86 8.43
N HIS A 186 6.49 -7.91 9.35
CA HIS A 186 7.26 -6.69 9.16
C HIS A 186 8.69 -6.85 9.71
N LEU A 187 9.67 -6.89 8.81
CA LEU A 187 11.09 -7.05 9.14
C LEU A 187 11.75 -5.70 9.45
N HIS A 188 11.18 -4.96 10.38
CA HIS A 188 11.65 -3.61 10.71
C HIS A 188 12.83 -3.62 11.68
N PRO A 189 13.81 -2.66 11.59
CA PRO A 189 14.93 -2.55 12.50
C PRO A 189 14.56 -2.42 13.97
N ILE A 190 13.44 -1.78 14.31
CA ILE A 190 12.92 -1.68 15.69
C ILE A 190 12.64 -3.06 16.30
N ALA A 191 12.24 -4.03 15.46
CA ALA A 191 12.03 -5.42 15.89
C ALA A 191 13.33 -6.23 15.95
N GLY A 192 14.49 -5.64 15.65
CA GLY A 192 15.77 -6.34 15.54
C GLY A 192 15.86 -7.30 14.35
N LYS A 193 14.99 -7.15 13.35
CA LYS A 193 14.87 -8.04 12.18
C LYS A 193 15.55 -7.49 10.92
N ALA A 194 16.02 -6.26 10.95
CA ALA A 194 16.78 -5.60 9.89
C ALA A 194 17.80 -4.63 10.47
N GLU A 195 18.75 -4.18 9.64
CA GLU A 195 19.73 -3.15 10.04
C GLU A 195 19.17 -1.75 9.74
N TRP A 196 19.62 -0.76 10.51
CA TRP A 196 19.33 0.65 10.27
C TRP A 196 20.16 1.17 9.10
N ASP A 197 19.54 1.35 7.95
CA ASP A 197 20.15 2.02 6.79
C ASP A 197 19.86 3.53 6.75
N GLU A 198 20.41 4.22 5.73
CA GLU A 198 20.23 5.65 5.53
C GLU A 198 18.77 5.99 5.19
N GLY A 199 18.07 5.11 4.45
CA GLY A 199 16.67 5.26 4.10
C GLY A 199 15.80 5.36 5.35
N TYR A 200 15.90 4.39 6.28
CA TYR A 200 15.18 4.42 7.55
C TYR A 200 15.47 5.67 8.38
N ARG A 201 16.74 6.10 8.44
CA ARG A 201 17.12 7.30 9.22
C ARG A 201 16.52 8.57 8.62
N THR A 202 16.56 8.69 7.32
CA THR A 202 16.05 9.87 6.59
C THR A 202 14.53 10.02 6.75
N VAL A 203 13.78 8.95 6.55
CA VAL A 203 12.31 9.01 6.59
C VAL A 203 11.77 9.12 8.02
N ASN A 204 12.52 8.67 9.03
CA ASN A 204 12.17 8.82 10.44
C ASN A 204 12.76 10.08 11.09
N ALA A 205 13.30 11.02 10.32
CA ALA A 205 13.78 12.28 10.84
C ALA A 205 12.64 13.06 11.52
N ARG A 206 12.99 13.80 12.59
CA ARG A 206 12.02 14.54 13.41
C ARG A 206 11.18 15.53 12.57
N GLU A 207 11.78 16.12 11.57
CA GLU A 207 11.13 17.10 10.67
C GLU A 207 10.05 16.40 9.82
N VAL A 208 10.32 15.21 9.29
CA VAL A 208 9.35 14.41 8.54
C VAL A 208 8.20 14.00 9.43
N TYR A 209 8.53 13.49 10.64
CA TYR A 209 7.52 13.10 11.62
C TYR A 209 6.60 14.28 11.98
N SER A 210 7.16 15.43 12.32
CA SER A 210 6.38 16.60 12.73
C SER A 210 5.52 17.15 11.59
N PHE A 211 6.04 17.12 10.35
CA PHE A 211 5.31 17.55 9.17
C PHE A 211 4.12 16.62 8.90
N ASP A 212 4.35 15.30 8.84
CA ASP A 212 3.31 14.33 8.51
C ASP A 212 2.25 14.25 9.63
N ALA A 213 2.65 14.41 10.91
CA ALA A 213 1.71 14.52 12.02
C ALA A 213 0.74 15.68 11.84
N LEU A 214 1.27 16.87 11.49
CA LEU A 214 0.45 18.06 11.25
C LEU A 214 -0.46 17.88 10.02
N MET A 215 0.04 17.31 8.93
CA MET A 215 -0.74 17.08 7.71
C MET A 215 -1.87 16.06 7.95
N PHE A 216 -1.58 14.99 8.69
CA PHE A 216 -2.59 14.01 9.10
C PHE A 216 -3.69 14.68 9.94
N ASP A 217 -3.30 15.40 10.99
CA ASP A 217 -4.25 16.05 11.92
C ASP A 217 -5.13 17.09 11.21
N ASN A 218 -4.55 17.89 10.31
CA ASN A 218 -5.30 18.83 9.49
C ASN A 218 -6.27 18.13 8.54
N TYR A 219 -5.84 17.02 7.90
CA TYR A 219 -6.69 16.34 6.94
C TYR A 219 -7.89 15.68 7.61
N ILE A 220 -7.72 14.95 8.72
CA ILE A 220 -8.83 14.28 9.40
C ILE A 220 -9.86 15.24 10.01
N LYS A 221 -9.49 16.51 10.18
CA LYS A 221 -10.39 17.59 10.63
C LYS A 221 -11.01 18.40 9.49
N SER A 222 -10.65 18.12 8.24
CA SER A 222 -11.10 18.89 7.08
C SER A 222 -12.49 18.46 6.61
N GLU A 223 -13.16 19.37 5.88
CA GLU A 223 -14.42 19.08 5.19
C GLU A 223 -14.23 18.00 4.12
N ASP A 224 -13.09 17.99 3.41
CA ASP A 224 -12.78 16.98 2.40
C ASP A 224 -12.81 15.56 3.00
N TYR A 225 -12.27 15.39 4.20
CA TYR A 225 -12.32 14.09 4.90
C TYR A 225 -13.75 13.73 5.32
N ALA A 226 -14.50 14.69 5.86
CA ALA A 226 -15.89 14.48 6.25
C ALA A 226 -16.77 14.08 5.05
N VAL A 227 -16.57 14.73 3.90
CA VAL A 227 -17.22 14.39 2.63
C VAL A 227 -16.83 12.99 2.16
N LEU A 228 -15.53 12.67 2.17
CA LEU A 228 -15.05 11.34 1.79
C LEU A 228 -15.73 10.23 2.61
N VAL A 229 -15.73 10.34 3.94
CA VAL A 229 -16.35 9.34 4.82
C VAL A 229 -17.85 9.23 4.59
N ARG A 230 -18.54 10.36 4.45
CA ARG A 230 -19.98 10.39 4.16
C ARG A 230 -20.33 9.72 2.83
N ASP A 231 -19.55 9.97 1.79
CA ASP A 231 -19.84 9.45 0.45
C ASP A 231 -19.50 7.96 0.33
N LEU A 232 -18.48 7.48 1.04
CA LEU A 232 -18.14 6.05 1.12
C LEU A 232 -19.13 5.23 1.96
N LYS A 233 -19.97 5.88 2.78
CA LYS A 233 -21.01 5.19 3.59
C LYS A 233 -22.36 5.07 2.88
N LYS A 234 -22.55 5.69 1.72
CA LYS A 234 -23.78 5.57 0.90
C LYS A 234 -23.82 4.24 0.18
#